data_754006774f7287fefcabfb29b90e4e2e
#
_entry.id   754006774f7287fefcabfb29b90e4e2e
#
_cell.length_a   1.000
_cell.length_b   1.000
_cell.length_c   1.000
_cell.angle_alpha   90.00
_cell.angle_beta   90.00
_cell.angle_gamma   90.00
#
_symmetry.space_group_name_H-M   'P 1'
#
loop_
_entity.id
_entity.type
_entity.pdbx_description
1 polymer ?
#
loop_
_entity_poly.entity_id
_entity_poly.type
_entity_poly.pdbx_seq_one_letter_code
_entity_poly.pdbx_strand_id
1 'polypeptide(L)'
;MASVTEAIILNSIKYSETSVIMKCYSQNYGILSFIIKGVRSRKRTKFSLGSIEPLSIVEIEFNRLKKGELSHLKNIKSVVIYDDLRFNIIKSNIALFLAEFLSNVLRFQEENTSLYQYIKDSLVTCLLYTSDAAD
;
A
#
# COMPACT_ATOMS: atom_id res chain seq x y z
N MET A 1 4.27 9.55 19.98
CA MET A 1 3.10 8.67 20.02
C MET A 1 2.92 7.93 18.71
N ALA A 2 2.59 6.66 18.80
CA ALA A 2 2.29 5.86 17.61
C ALA A 2 0.92 6.23 17.06
N SER A 3 0.84 6.33 15.73
CA SER A 3 -0.42 6.53 15.01
C SER A 3 -0.75 5.26 14.24
N VAL A 4 -2.03 4.95 14.13
CA VAL A 4 -2.52 3.78 13.40
C VAL A 4 -3.55 4.24 12.38
N THR A 5 -3.44 3.76 11.15
CA THR A 5 -4.41 4.07 10.10
C THR A 5 -4.45 2.93 9.08
N GLU A 6 -5.59 2.82 8.40
CA GLU A 6 -5.70 1.96 7.24
C GLU A 6 -5.16 2.70 6.02
N ALA A 7 -4.55 1.98 5.10
CA ALA A 7 -3.95 2.58 3.92
C ALA A 7 -3.96 1.63 2.73
N ILE A 8 -3.96 2.23 1.54
CA ILE A 8 -3.83 1.50 0.27
C ILE A 8 -2.41 1.71 -0.22
N ILE A 9 -1.68 0.63 -0.46
CA ILE A 9 -0.30 0.70 -0.94
C ILE A 9 -0.31 1.08 -2.42
N LEU A 10 0.43 2.13 -2.79
CA LEU A 10 0.49 2.62 -4.16
C LEU A 10 1.75 2.14 -4.88
N ASN A 11 2.91 2.28 -4.26
CA ASN A 11 4.13 1.76 -4.84
C ASN A 11 5.20 1.56 -3.78
N SER A 12 6.25 0.86 -4.17
CA SER A 12 7.46 0.75 -3.35
C SER A 12 8.66 0.85 -4.27
N ILE A 13 9.66 1.61 -3.84
CA ILE A 13 10.85 1.89 -4.63
C ILE A 13 12.05 1.42 -3.85
N LYS A 14 12.99 0.76 -4.53
CA LYS A 14 14.24 0.36 -3.91
C LYS A 14 14.97 1.60 -3.38
N TYR A 15 15.31 1.60 -2.11
CA TYR A 15 16.03 2.69 -1.48
C TYR A 15 17.50 2.33 -1.23
N SER A 16 17.75 1.12 -0.77
CA SER A 16 19.09 0.57 -0.55
C SER A 16 19.04 -0.91 -0.86
N GLU A 17 20.16 -1.62 -0.65
CA GLU A 17 20.19 -3.06 -0.94
C GLU A 17 19.11 -3.85 -0.20
N THR A 18 18.76 -3.44 1.02
CA THR A 18 17.81 -4.16 1.84
C THR A 18 16.54 -3.39 2.17
N SER A 19 16.45 -2.13 1.74
CA SER A 19 15.35 -1.25 2.13
C SER A 19 14.56 -0.75 0.94
N VAL A 20 13.28 -0.41 1.19
CA VAL A 20 12.42 0.23 0.18
C VAL A 20 11.76 1.45 0.79
N ILE A 21 11.34 2.37 -0.07
CA ILE A 21 10.44 3.46 0.31
C ILE A 21 9.06 3.06 -0.20
N MET A 22 8.11 2.93 0.71
CA MET A 22 6.72 2.59 0.41
C MET A 22 5.86 3.84 0.43
N LYS A 23 5.12 4.05 -0.65
CA LYS A 23 4.15 5.14 -0.74
C LYS A 23 2.75 4.58 -0.61
N CYS A 24 1.92 5.19 0.21
CA CYS A 24 0.56 4.73 0.39
C CYS A 24 -0.41 5.91 0.53
N TYR A 25 -1.69 5.61 0.31
CA TYR A 25 -2.77 6.56 0.54
C TYR A 25 -3.51 6.12 1.80
N SER A 26 -3.36 6.90 2.86
CA SER A 26 -3.95 6.56 4.15
C SER A 26 -5.32 7.18 4.34
N GLN A 27 -6.16 6.50 5.12
CA GLN A 27 -7.51 6.97 5.42
C GLN A 27 -7.51 8.26 6.21
N ASN A 28 -6.62 8.38 7.20
CA ASN A 28 -6.66 9.49 8.15
C ASN A 28 -5.62 10.58 7.91
N TYR A 29 -4.65 10.35 7.02
CA TYR A 29 -3.53 11.29 6.86
C TYR A 29 -3.20 11.60 5.40
N GLY A 30 -3.95 11.07 4.44
CA GLY A 30 -3.66 11.27 3.03
C GLY A 30 -2.43 10.46 2.58
N ILE A 31 -1.68 11.03 1.64
CA ILE A 31 -0.49 10.36 1.10
C ILE A 31 0.64 10.36 2.13
N LEU A 32 1.20 9.18 2.37
CA LEU A 32 2.33 9.00 3.30
C LEU A 32 3.40 8.17 2.62
N SER A 33 4.65 8.38 3.04
CA SER A 33 5.78 7.59 2.56
C SER A 33 6.58 7.10 3.76
N PHE A 34 7.04 5.86 3.70
CA PHE A 34 7.77 5.21 4.78
C PHE A 34 9.01 4.50 4.26
N ILE A 35 10.07 4.52 5.05
CA ILE A 35 11.23 3.64 4.83
C ILE A 35 10.98 2.34 5.56
N ILE A 36 11.07 1.24 4.84
CA ILE A 36 10.97 -0.10 5.43
C ILE A 36 12.33 -0.77 5.27
N LYS A 37 13.01 -0.97 6.39
CA LYS A 37 14.35 -1.54 6.40
C LYS A 37 14.30 -3.06 6.43
N GLY A 38 15.25 -3.68 5.75
CA GLY A 38 15.45 -5.12 5.82
C GLY A 38 14.48 -5.96 5.02
N VAL A 39 13.51 -5.36 4.34
CA VAL A 39 12.48 -6.10 3.61
C VAL A 39 13.04 -6.92 2.45
N ARG A 40 14.18 -6.50 1.89
CA ARG A 40 14.84 -7.19 0.78
C ARG A 40 15.98 -8.09 1.26
N SER A 41 16.21 -8.16 2.57
CA SER A 41 17.26 -9.00 3.14
C SER A 41 16.88 -10.47 3.05
N ARG A 42 17.90 -11.35 2.91
CA ARG A 42 17.70 -12.80 2.98
C ARG A 42 17.42 -13.26 4.41
N LYS A 43 17.78 -12.43 5.38
CA LYS A 43 17.51 -12.74 6.79
C LYS A 43 16.03 -12.57 7.07
N ARG A 44 15.52 -13.35 8.02
CA ARG A 44 14.14 -13.22 8.47
C ARG A 44 13.93 -11.82 9.04
N THR A 45 12.96 -11.10 8.49
CA THR A 45 12.65 -9.73 8.90
C THR A 45 11.20 -9.62 9.33
N LYS A 46 10.89 -8.54 10.03
CA LYS A 46 9.53 -8.24 10.46
C LYS A 46 8.58 -7.99 9.27
N PHE A 47 9.11 -7.46 8.17
CA PHE A 47 8.32 -7.13 6.99
C PHE A 47 8.77 -7.99 5.82
N SER A 48 7.84 -8.35 4.96
CA SER A 48 8.13 -9.08 3.72
C SER A 48 7.65 -8.27 2.51
N LEU A 49 8.25 -8.56 1.33
CA LEU A 49 7.82 -7.90 0.10
C LEU A 49 6.36 -8.17 -0.24
N GLY A 50 5.86 -9.36 0.12
CA GLY A 50 4.46 -9.71 -0.13
C GLY A 50 3.47 -8.85 0.65
N SER A 51 3.90 -8.28 1.78
CA SER A 51 3.05 -7.42 2.60
C SER A 51 2.86 -6.03 1.99
N ILE A 52 3.68 -5.66 1.02
CA ILE A 52 3.66 -4.32 0.42
C ILE A 52 3.37 -4.33 -1.07
N GLU A 53 2.61 -5.32 -1.53
CA GLU A 53 2.21 -5.37 -2.94
C GLU A 53 1.27 -4.20 -3.28
N PRO A 54 1.37 -3.66 -4.52
CA PRO A 54 0.51 -2.56 -4.94
C PRO A 54 -0.97 -2.86 -4.77
N LEU A 55 -1.72 -1.87 -4.33
CA LEU A 55 -3.16 -1.89 -4.08
C LEU A 55 -3.59 -2.77 -2.90
N SER A 56 -2.66 -3.39 -2.20
CA SER A 56 -2.98 -4.09 -0.95
C SER A 56 -3.51 -3.09 0.07
N ILE A 57 -4.50 -3.51 0.85
CA ILE A 57 -5.06 -2.68 1.91
C ILE A 57 -4.51 -3.19 3.22
N VAL A 58 -3.88 -2.31 3.96
CA VAL A 58 -3.14 -2.65 5.18
C VAL A 58 -3.50 -1.71 6.31
N GLU A 59 -3.25 -2.16 7.53
CA GLU A 59 -3.26 -1.29 8.70
C GLU A 59 -1.80 -1.03 9.07
N ILE A 60 -1.43 0.23 9.18
CA ILE A 60 -0.05 0.62 9.48
C ILE A 60 0.04 1.34 10.81
N GLU A 61 1.13 1.09 11.52
CA GLU A 61 1.47 1.78 12.75
C GLU A 61 2.81 2.48 12.58
N PHE A 62 2.86 3.75 12.95
CA PHE A 62 4.04 4.57 12.73
C PHE A 62 4.08 5.74 13.72
N ASN A 63 5.26 6.34 13.88
CA ASN A 63 5.40 7.58 14.63
C ASN A 63 5.26 8.75 13.66
N ARG A 64 4.40 9.71 14.01
CA ARG A 64 4.23 10.90 13.18
C ARG A 64 5.47 11.78 13.31
N LEU A 65 6.03 12.15 12.15
CA LEU A 65 7.12 13.08 12.05
C LEU A 65 6.62 14.38 11.42
N LYS A 66 7.49 15.37 11.34
CA LYS A 66 7.17 16.63 10.68
C LYS A 66 6.83 16.38 9.21
N LYS A 67 5.97 17.23 8.68
CA LYS A 67 5.56 17.13 7.28
C LYS A 67 6.79 17.15 6.37
N GLY A 68 6.83 16.21 5.43
CA GLY A 68 7.94 16.10 4.49
C GLY A 68 9.06 15.17 4.92
N GLU A 69 9.04 14.69 6.16
CA GLU A 69 10.03 13.72 6.62
C GLU A 69 9.56 12.30 6.37
N LEU A 70 10.51 11.44 5.98
CA LEU A 70 10.22 10.01 5.82
C LEU A 70 10.18 9.35 7.19
N SER A 71 9.06 8.72 7.49
CA SER A 71 8.87 8.00 8.73
C SER A 71 9.31 6.55 8.59
N HIS A 72 9.64 5.93 9.72
CA HIS A 72 9.85 4.50 9.79
C HIS A 72 8.56 3.82 10.21
N LEU A 73 8.21 2.76 9.49
CA LEU A 73 7.04 1.98 9.81
C LEU A 73 7.33 1.11 11.04
N LYS A 74 6.44 1.15 12.01
CA LYS A 74 6.56 0.29 13.20
C LYS A 74 5.96 -1.08 12.95
N ASN A 75 4.80 -1.13 12.32
CA ASN A 75 4.12 -2.37 12.05
C ASN A 75 3.22 -2.24 10.83
N ILE A 76 2.95 -3.37 10.18
CA ILE A 76 2.03 -3.45 9.04
C ILE A 76 1.25 -4.75 9.16
N LYS A 77 -0.05 -4.66 8.94
CA LYS A 77 -0.94 -5.81 9.00
C LYS A 77 -1.86 -5.79 7.80
N SER A 78 -1.97 -6.91 7.10
CA SER A 78 -2.86 -7.01 5.94
C SER A 78 -4.32 -6.98 6.36
N VAL A 79 -5.11 -6.17 5.67
CA VAL A 79 -6.56 -6.09 5.84
C VAL A 79 -7.27 -6.82 4.72
N VAL A 80 -6.85 -6.57 3.47
CA VAL A 80 -7.39 -7.25 2.30
C VAL A 80 -6.23 -7.79 1.47
N ILE A 81 -6.30 -9.07 1.12
CA ILE A 81 -5.32 -9.73 0.26
C ILE A 81 -6.06 -10.21 -1.00
N TYR A 82 -5.48 -9.89 -2.16
CA TYR A 82 -6.03 -10.31 -3.45
C TYR A 82 -5.31 -11.58 -3.90
N ASP A 83 -5.85 -12.74 -3.56
CA ASP A 83 -5.18 -14.02 -3.78
C ASP A 83 -4.85 -14.28 -5.26
N ASP A 84 -5.74 -13.86 -6.16
CA ASP A 84 -5.61 -14.14 -7.58
C ASP A 84 -4.57 -13.29 -8.29
N LEU A 85 -4.15 -12.16 -7.73
CA LEU A 85 -3.26 -11.23 -8.42
C LEU A 85 -1.90 -11.84 -8.75
N ARG A 86 -1.42 -12.74 -7.91
CA ARG A 86 -0.12 -13.38 -8.11
C ARG A 86 -0.11 -14.35 -9.28
N PHE A 87 -1.25 -14.95 -9.56
CA PHE A 87 -1.35 -16.03 -10.54
C PHE A 87 -2.07 -15.61 -11.81
N ASN A 88 -2.67 -14.43 -11.84
CA ASN A 88 -3.39 -13.91 -12.99
C ASN A 88 -2.65 -12.72 -13.55
N ILE A 89 -1.91 -12.93 -14.64
CA ILE A 89 -1.04 -11.89 -15.20
C ILE A 89 -1.84 -10.68 -15.70
N ILE A 90 -3.04 -10.88 -16.21
CA ILE A 90 -3.88 -9.76 -16.67
C ILE A 90 -4.31 -8.90 -15.50
N LYS A 91 -4.79 -9.51 -14.43
CA LYS A 91 -5.17 -8.80 -13.21
C LYS A 91 -3.97 -8.10 -12.58
N SER A 92 -2.84 -8.77 -12.55
CA SER A 92 -1.61 -8.21 -12.01
C SER A 92 -1.20 -6.95 -12.77
N ASN A 93 -1.28 -6.97 -14.10
CA ASN A 93 -0.94 -5.82 -14.92
C ASN A 93 -1.95 -4.68 -14.74
N ILE A 94 -3.22 -4.99 -14.61
CA ILE A 94 -4.24 -3.98 -14.32
C ILE A 94 -4.00 -3.34 -12.96
N ALA A 95 -3.64 -4.14 -11.96
CA ALA A 95 -3.34 -3.64 -10.64
C ALA A 95 -2.14 -2.69 -10.64
N LEU A 96 -1.08 -3.05 -11.38
CA LEU A 96 0.10 -2.18 -11.52
C LEU A 96 -0.26 -0.86 -12.20
N PHE A 97 -1.07 -0.92 -13.25
CA PHE A 97 -1.53 0.28 -13.94
C PHE A 97 -2.35 1.18 -13.01
N LEU A 98 -3.30 0.59 -12.28
CA LEU A 98 -4.14 1.34 -11.35
C LEU A 98 -3.31 1.95 -10.22
N ALA A 99 -2.34 1.21 -9.70
CA ALA A 99 -1.46 1.71 -8.65
C ALA A 99 -0.67 2.93 -9.13
N GLU A 100 -0.12 2.85 -10.33
CA GLU A 100 0.63 3.98 -10.92
C GLU A 100 -0.30 5.16 -11.19
N PHE A 101 -1.47 4.89 -11.75
CA PHE A 101 -2.47 5.94 -12.01
C PHE A 101 -2.85 6.65 -10.72
N LEU A 102 -3.18 5.91 -9.68
CA LEU A 102 -3.56 6.49 -8.38
C LEU A 102 -2.39 7.25 -7.74
N SER A 103 -1.18 6.72 -7.89
CA SER A 103 0.02 7.38 -7.37
C SER A 103 0.19 8.77 -7.96
N ASN A 104 -0.12 8.93 -9.24
CA ASN A 104 -0.02 10.23 -9.90
C ASN A 104 -1.20 11.15 -9.58
N VAL A 105 -2.41 10.60 -9.58
CA VAL A 105 -3.63 11.39 -9.34
C VAL A 105 -3.68 11.87 -7.89
N LEU A 106 -3.27 11.02 -6.96
CA LEU A 106 -3.33 11.33 -5.53
C LEU A 106 -2.03 11.94 -4.98
N ARG A 107 -1.16 12.39 -5.85
CA ARG A 107 0.22 12.75 -5.51
C ARG A 107 0.37 13.65 -4.29
N PHE A 108 -0.51 14.61 -4.12
CA PHE A 108 -0.47 15.54 -2.98
C PHE A 108 -1.76 15.52 -2.18
N GLN A 109 -2.52 14.43 -2.31
CA GLN A 109 -3.82 14.33 -1.66
C GLN A 109 -3.67 14.35 -0.14
N GLU A 110 -4.39 15.26 0.47
CA GLU A 110 -4.49 15.35 1.92
C GLU A 110 -5.61 14.43 2.41
N GLU A 111 -5.81 14.40 3.73
CA GLU A 111 -6.84 13.59 4.36
C GLU A 111 -8.21 13.83 3.70
N ASN A 112 -8.86 12.74 3.29
CA ASN A 112 -10.21 12.76 2.75
C ASN A 112 -10.80 11.36 2.89
N THR A 113 -11.47 11.13 4.02
CA THR A 113 -12.00 9.79 4.33
C THR A 113 -13.05 9.32 3.33
N SER A 114 -13.86 10.22 2.81
CA SER A 114 -14.88 9.86 1.80
C SER A 114 -14.23 9.38 0.52
N LEU A 115 -13.20 10.08 0.05
CA LEU A 115 -12.46 9.68 -1.14
C LEU A 115 -11.75 8.35 -0.92
N TYR A 116 -11.11 8.21 0.23
CA TYR A 116 -10.44 6.96 0.58
C TYR A 116 -11.41 5.78 0.53
N GLN A 117 -12.55 5.92 1.17
CA GLN A 117 -13.54 4.84 1.22
C GLN A 117 -14.06 4.50 -0.17
N TYR A 118 -14.30 5.50 -1.00
CA TYR A 118 -14.73 5.29 -2.38
C TYR A 118 -13.70 4.50 -3.18
N ILE A 119 -12.43 4.89 -3.08
CA ILE A 119 -11.35 4.20 -3.80
C ILE A 119 -11.20 2.78 -3.28
N LYS A 120 -11.20 2.60 -1.96
CA LYS A 120 -11.09 1.28 -1.35
C LYS A 120 -12.20 0.36 -1.84
N ASP A 121 -13.45 0.81 -1.77
CA ASP A 121 -14.60 0.00 -2.18
C ASP A 121 -14.53 -0.36 -3.66
N SER A 122 -14.10 0.58 -4.49
CA SER A 122 -13.93 0.35 -5.93
C SER A 122 -12.85 -0.69 -6.20
N LEU A 123 -11.71 -0.62 -5.52
CA LEU A 123 -10.63 -1.57 -5.69
C LEU A 123 -11.03 -2.97 -5.21
N VAL A 124 -11.67 -3.06 -4.07
CA VAL A 124 -12.13 -4.35 -3.54
C VAL A 124 -13.12 -4.99 -4.50
N THR A 125 -14.06 -4.21 -5.02
CA THR A 125 -15.04 -4.71 -5.98
C THR A 125 -14.34 -5.19 -7.25
N CYS A 126 -13.43 -4.41 -7.80
CA CYS A 126 -12.75 -4.74 -9.05
C CYS A 126 -11.79 -5.91 -8.93
N LEU A 127 -11.02 -5.97 -7.84
CA LEU A 127 -9.92 -6.93 -7.73
C LEU A 127 -10.28 -8.18 -6.96
N LEU A 128 -11.27 -8.11 -6.08
CA LEU A 128 -11.64 -9.26 -5.26
C LEU A 128 -12.85 -10.00 -5.82
N TYR A 129 -13.89 -9.26 -6.23
CA TYR A 129 -15.17 -9.87 -6.61
C TYR A 129 -15.32 -10.15 -8.11
N THR A 130 -14.66 -9.42 -8.98
CA THR A 130 -14.80 -9.64 -10.44
C THR A 130 -14.18 -10.95 -10.90
N SER A 131 -13.27 -11.53 -10.14
CA SER A 131 -12.70 -12.84 -10.49
C SER A 131 -13.76 -13.93 -10.54
N ASP A 132 -14.76 -13.85 -9.69
CA ASP A 132 -15.82 -14.83 -9.64
C ASP A 132 -16.77 -14.73 -10.84
N ALA A 133 -16.95 -13.54 -11.36
CA ALA A 133 -17.82 -13.31 -12.51
C ALA A 133 -17.21 -13.79 -13.83
N ALA A 134 -15.90 -13.97 -13.88
CA ALA A 134 -15.20 -14.43 -15.08
C ALA A 134 -15.28 -15.94 -15.28
N ASP A 135 -15.67 -16.65 -14.28
CA ASP A 135 -15.86 -18.09 -14.34
C ASP A 135 -17.25 -18.44 -14.89
#